data_5ccb7d1b12a0f6f1f56c3841805bbac6
#
_entry.id   5ccb7d1b12a0f6f1f56c3841805bbac6
#
_cell.length_a   1.000
_cell.length_b   1.000
_cell.length_c   1.000
_cell.angle_alpha   90.00
_cell.angle_beta   90.00
_cell.angle_gamma   90.00
#
_symmetry.space_group_name_H-M   'P 1'
#
loop_
_entity.id
_entity.type
_entity.pdbx_description
1 polymer ?
#
loop_
_entity_poly.entity_id
_entity_poly.type
_entity_poly.pdbx_seq_one_letter_code
_entity_poly.pdbx_strand_id
1 'polypeptide(L)'
;MERVPPLSSLRGDCDQNLLFLNHLLFSQTLKEQFPADSPIDVIEQLGDYIPLDTIFIDGSGETVTLKDLFQKNIPTILTLNYFECPMLCTLVLNGLAESIEKLTLNAGEEYQIITIDINPNESTAFANQKKKNYIAGYNLKNIKNDWHFLTGDQESIKKVADSIGFIYYYDKDRDEYMHPAAISVLSPEGKISRYLYGVQFLEKDLKLSLLEAGEGKIGSTLDKIILSCYTYNPYKNTYTLFATNVMRFGGILTIIFLGIAIVGYWKNDHNLFRG
;
A
#
# COMPACT_ATOMS: atom_id res chain seq x y z
N MET A 1 -41.39 42.46 -33.17
CA MET A 1 -41.53 40.98 -33.00
C MET A 1 -40.15 40.38 -33.10
N GLU A 2 -39.45 40.35 -31.99
CA GLU A 2 -38.13 39.69 -31.86
C GLU A 2 -38.34 38.23 -31.48
N ARG A 3 -37.72 37.32 -32.26
CA ARG A 3 -37.81 35.87 -32.00
C ARG A 3 -36.77 35.45 -30.96
N VAL A 4 -37.23 34.88 -29.90
CA VAL A 4 -36.41 34.24 -28.85
C VAL A 4 -35.78 32.98 -29.43
N PRO A 5 -34.47 32.74 -29.29
CA PRO A 5 -33.80 31.52 -29.73
C PRO A 5 -34.17 30.32 -28.87
N PRO A 6 -34.14 29.09 -29.38
CA PRO A 6 -34.56 27.90 -28.61
C PRO A 6 -33.55 27.50 -27.54
N LEU A 7 -34.09 27.07 -26.40
CA LEU A 7 -33.43 26.69 -25.14
C LEU A 7 -32.58 25.36 -25.20
N SER A 8 -32.18 24.89 -26.36
CA SER A 8 -31.51 23.59 -26.53
C SER A 8 -29.97 23.63 -26.52
N SER A 9 -29.35 24.82 -26.45
CA SER A 9 -27.89 24.95 -26.53
C SER A 9 -27.15 25.16 -25.19
N LEU A 10 -27.89 25.20 -24.05
CA LEU A 10 -27.30 25.50 -22.73
C LEU A 10 -27.13 24.27 -21.80
N ARG A 11 -27.37 23.04 -22.31
CA ARG A 11 -27.33 21.83 -21.47
C ARG A 11 -25.99 21.09 -21.44
N GLY A 12 -25.02 21.48 -22.27
CA GLY A 12 -23.73 20.74 -22.40
C GLY A 12 -22.64 21.19 -21.42
N ASP A 13 -22.62 22.46 -21.01
CA ASP A 13 -21.45 23.01 -20.30
C ASP A 13 -21.60 23.02 -18.76
N CYS A 14 -22.80 22.80 -18.24
CA CYS A 14 -23.04 22.87 -16.79
C CYS A 14 -22.60 21.59 -16.05
N ASP A 15 -22.71 20.42 -16.70
CA ASP A 15 -22.36 19.13 -16.07
C ASP A 15 -20.85 18.89 -15.98
N GLN A 16 -20.05 19.39 -16.92
CA GLN A 16 -18.59 19.23 -16.87
C GLN A 16 -17.97 20.13 -15.79
N ASN A 17 -18.45 21.36 -15.61
CA ASN A 17 -17.97 22.25 -14.56
C ASN A 17 -18.36 21.77 -13.16
N LEU A 18 -19.52 21.12 -13.00
CA LEU A 18 -19.96 20.54 -11.71
C LEU A 18 -19.11 19.34 -11.31
N LEU A 19 -18.71 18.50 -12.26
CA LEU A 19 -17.80 17.37 -12.03
C LEU A 19 -16.39 17.83 -11.66
N PHE A 20 -15.87 18.87 -12.33
CA PHE A 20 -14.57 19.48 -11.98
C PHE A 20 -14.58 20.13 -10.60
N LEU A 21 -15.68 20.83 -10.24
CA LEU A 21 -15.81 21.46 -8.93
C LEU A 21 -15.89 20.42 -7.80
N ASN A 22 -16.60 19.32 -8.01
CA ASN A 22 -16.65 18.20 -7.05
C ASN A 22 -15.28 17.51 -6.89
N HIS A 23 -14.50 17.37 -7.97
CA HIS A 23 -13.14 16.82 -7.89
C HIS A 23 -12.17 17.73 -7.14
N LEU A 24 -12.29 19.06 -7.30
CA LEU A 24 -11.47 20.03 -6.60
C LEU A 24 -11.85 20.09 -5.11
N LEU A 25 -13.13 20.07 -4.78
CA LEU A 25 -13.61 20.07 -3.38
C LEU A 25 -13.23 18.77 -2.67
N PHE A 26 -13.31 17.61 -3.33
CA PHE A 26 -12.91 16.33 -2.76
C PHE A 26 -11.39 16.25 -2.54
N SER A 27 -10.59 16.83 -3.46
CA SER A 27 -9.14 16.95 -3.31
C SER A 27 -8.72 17.89 -2.18
N GLN A 28 -9.50 18.94 -1.89
CA GLN A 28 -9.24 19.87 -0.79
C GLN A 28 -9.60 19.28 0.57
N THR A 29 -10.70 18.51 0.65
CA THR A 29 -11.13 17.88 1.91
C THR A 29 -10.12 16.84 2.42
N LEU A 30 -9.40 16.16 1.53
CA LEU A 30 -8.33 15.21 1.92
C LEU A 30 -7.06 15.93 2.40
N LYS A 31 -6.80 17.17 1.95
CA LYS A 31 -5.66 17.98 2.43
C LYS A 31 -5.90 18.62 3.79
N GLU A 32 -7.16 18.90 4.14
CA GLU A 32 -7.50 19.47 5.46
C GLU A 32 -7.45 18.44 6.58
N GLN A 33 -7.49 17.14 6.28
CA GLN A 33 -7.53 16.08 7.28
C GLN A 33 -6.16 15.81 7.93
N PHE A 34 -5.06 16.20 7.27
CA PHE A 34 -3.71 16.10 7.83
C PHE A 34 -2.96 17.41 7.53
N PRO A 35 -2.59 18.21 8.56
CA PRO A 35 -1.71 19.36 8.39
C PRO A 35 -0.42 18.95 7.68
N ALA A 36 0.08 19.81 6.79
CA ALA A 36 1.34 19.53 6.05
C ALA A 36 2.56 19.33 6.97
N ASP A 37 2.45 19.73 8.24
CA ASP A 37 3.44 19.59 9.30
C ASP A 37 3.11 18.43 10.27
N SER A 38 2.22 17.52 9.91
CA SER A 38 1.89 16.35 10.75
C SER A 38 3.11 15.47 10.92
N PRO A 39 3.50 15.14 12.17
CA PRO A 39 4.66 14.28 12.44
C PRO A 39 4.39 12.79 12.16
N ILE A 40 3.29 12.45 11.48
CA ILE A 40 2.98 11.06 11.08
C ILE A 40 3.45 10.82 9.65
N ASP A 41 4.29 9.78 9.47
CA ASP A 41 4.85 9.43 8.15
C ASP A 41 5.35 7.97 8.15
N VAL A 42 5.69 7.47 6.98
CA VAL A 42 6.47 6.24 6.82
C VAL A 42 7.74 6.56 6.05
N ILE A 43 8.87 6.50 6.74
CA ILE A 43 10.20 6.60 6.11
C ILE A 43 10.61 5.20 5.70
N GLU A 44 10.37 4.83 4.43
CA GLU A 44 10.61 3.47 3.93
C GLU A 44 12.02 2.98 4.18
N GLN A 45 12.13 1.82 4.84
CA GLN A 45 13.37 1.11 5.18
C GLN A 45 13.49 -0.18 4.34
N LEU A 46 13.24 -0.07 3.02
CA LEU A 46 13.27 -1.23 2.12
C LEU A 46 14.63 -1.93 2.14
N GLY A 47 14.59 -3.22 2.41
CA GLY A 47 15.80 -4.03 2.47
C GLY A 47 16.37 -4.21 3.87
N ASP A 48 15.94 -3.43 4.86
CA ASP A 48 16.32 -3.59 6.24
C ASP A 48 15.49 -4.71 6.91
N TYR A 49 15.92 -5.14 8.10
CA TYR A 49 15.30 -6.22 8.85
C TYR A 49 14.58 -5.69 10.07
N ILE A 50 13.42 -6.28 10.38
CA ILE A 50 12.76 -6.03 11.65
C ILE A 50 13.51 -6.77 12.78
N PRO A 51 13.44 -6.26 14.03
CA PRO A 51 14.09 -6.87 15.19
C PRO A 51 13.34 -8.11 15.66
N LEU A 52 13.68 -9.29 15.15
CA LEU A 52 13.00 -10.57 15.44
C LEU A 52 13.11 -11.01 16.89
N ASP A 53 14.07 -10.48 17.68
CA ASP A 53 14.25 -10.73 19.10
C ASP A 53 13.26 -9.99 20.01
N THR A 54 12.40 -9.13 19.42
CA THR A 54 11.44 -8.33 20.18
C THR A 54 10.32 -9.20 20.75
N ILE A 55 9.98 -8.93 22.01
CA ILE A 55 9.00 -9.70 22.79
C ILE A 55 7.64 -9.00 22.78
N PHE A 56 6.59 -9.81 22.60
CA PHE A 56 5.19 -9.39 22.65
C PHE A 56 4.36 -10.39 23.44
N ILE A 57 3.11 -10.04 23.69
CA ILE A 57 2.11 -10.94 24.29
C ILE A 57 1.03 -11.17 23.23
N ASP A 58 0.73 -12.41 22.94
CA ASP A 58 -0.32 -12.76 21.98
C ASP A 58 -1.73 -12.67 22.58
N GLY A 59 -2.77 -12.84 21.76
CA GLY A 59 -4.17 -12.77 22.21
C GLY A 59 -4.58 -13.88 23.19
N SER A 60 -3.75 -14.92 23.41
CA SER A 60 -3.96 -15.95 24.45
C SER A 60 -3.35 -15.56 25.78
N GLY A 61 -2.50 -14.54 25.80
CA GLY A 61 -1.73 -14.09 26.96
C GLY A 61 -0.35 -14.76 27.07
N GLU A 62 0.08 -15.48 26.04
CA GLU A 62 1.41 -16.10 25.99
C GLU A 62 2.45 -15.10 25.51
N THR A 63 3.63 -15.13 26.15
CA THR A 63 4.78 -14.34 25.71
C THR A 63 5.43 -14.99 24.51
N VAL A 64 5.58 -14.24 23.41
CA VAL A 64 6.16 -14.70 22.16
C VAL A 64 7.23 -13.72 21.69
N THR A 65 8.26 -14.20 21.02
CA THR A 65 9.16 -13.36 20.23
C THR A 65 8.67 -13.28 18.79
N LEU A 66 8.98 -12.20 18.07
CA LEU A 66 8.68 -12.18 16.64
C LEU A 66 9.35 -13.35 15.90
N LYS A 67 10.54 -13.76 16.35
CA LYS A 67 11.26 -14.93 15.80
C LYS A 67 10.44 -16.21 15.87
N ASP A 68 9.67 -16.41 16.93
CA ASP A 68 8.83 -17.61 17.08
C ASP A 68 7.71 -17.65 16.02
N LEU A 69 7.23 -16.48 15.58
CA LEU A 69 6.21 -16.37 14.55
C LEU A 69 6.78 -16.52 13.12
N PHE A 70 8.09 -16.31 12.94
CA PHE A 70 8.76 -16.42 11.63
C PHE A 70 9.28 -17.84 11.33
N GLN A 71 9.01 -18.85 12.18
CA GLN A 71 9.51 -20.21 11.98
C GLN A 71 8.96 -20.93 10.75
N LYS A 72 7.80 -20.51 10.23
CA LYS A 72 7.19 -21.13 9.05
C LYS A 72 7.91 -20.83 7.73
N ASN A 73 8.86 -19.91 7.73
CA ASN A 73 9.60 -19.50 6.54
C ASN A 73 8.69 -19.03 5.38
N ILE A 74 7.66 -18.28 5.71
CA ILE A 74 6.69 -17.69 4.77
C ILE A 74 6.66 -16.16 4.92
N PRO A 75 6.30 -15.41 3.84
CA PRO A 75 6.19 -13.96 3.90
C PRO A 75 5.11 -13.53 4.90
N THR A 76 5.32 -12.36 5.50
CA THR A 76 4.47 -11.83 6.56
C THR A 76 3.93 -10.46 6.20
N ILE A 77 2.62 -10.26 6.36
CA ILE A 77 2.01 -8.93 6.36
C ILE A 77 2.10 -8.39 7.79
N LEU A 78 2.82 -7.29 7.97
CA LEU A 78 2.95 -6.60 9.25
C LEU A 78 2.10 -5.33 9.25
N THR A 79 1.26 -5.17 10.27
CA THR A 79 0.49 -3.94 10.50
C THR A 79 0.70 -3.42 11.91
N LEU A 80 0.82 -2.11 12.06
CA LEU A 80 0.83 -1.41 13.33
C LEU A 80 -0.46 -0.61 13.45
N ASN A 81 -1.27 -0.90 14.45
CA ASN A 81 -2.60 -0.33 14.60
C ASN A 81 -2.90 -0.05 16.07
N TYR A 82 -3.73 0.96 16.31
CA TYR A 82 -4.34 1.23 17.60
C TYR A 82 -5.70 0.52 17.66
N PHE A 83 -5.84 -0.51 18.50
CA PHE A 83 -7.02 -1.38 18.48
C PHE A 83 -8.30 -0.70 18.95
N GLU A 84 -8.23 0.21 19.90
CA GLU A 84 -9.39 0.96 20.41
C GLU A 84 -9.80 2.11 19.48
N CYS A 85 -9.03 2.41 18.44
CA CYS A 85 -9.30 3.49 17.48
C CYS A 85 -10.69 3.37 16.84
N PRO A 86 -11.51 4.43 16.91
CA PRO A 86 -12.88 4.39 16.39
C PRO A 86 -12.94 4.51 14.85
N MET A 87 -11.87 4.93 14.17
CA MET A 87 -11.91 5.24 12.74
C MET A 87 -10.79 4.64 11.90
N LEU A 88 -9.59 5.25 11.84
CA LEU A 88 -8.58 4.96 10.81
C LEU A 88 -8.00 3.55 10.90
N CYS A 89 -7.64 3.10 12.10
CA CYS A 89 -7.06 1.76 12.30
C CYS A 89 -8.06 0.66 11.95
N THR A 90 -9.34 0.89 12.22
CA THR A 90 -10.42 0.00 11.82
C THR A 90 -10.55 -0.04 10.30
N LEU A 91 -10.39 1.09 9.59
CA LEU A 91 -10.42 1.14 8.12
C LEU A 91 -9.25 0.40 7.48
N VAL A 92 -8.03 0.52 8.01
CA VAL A 92 -6.84 -0.22 7.52
C VAL A 92 -7.06 -1.73 7.66
N LEU A 93 -7.48 -2.19 8.84
CA LEU A 93 -7.71 -3.61 9.08
C LEU A 93 -8.91 -4.15 8.28
N ASN A 94 -9.98 -3.35 8.10
CA ASN A 94 -11.11 -3.72 7.26
C ASN A 94 -10.67 -3.92 5.80
N GLY A 95 -9.93 -2.95 5.23
CA GLY A 95 -9.45 -3.07 3.87
C GLY A 95 -8.48 -4.24 3.67
N LEU A 96 -7.65 -4.53 4.69
CA LEU A 96 -6.82 -5.73 4.67
C LEU A 96 -7.68 -7.01 4.71
N ALA A 97 -8.66 -7.09 5.59
CA ALA A 97 -9.56 -8.24 5.70
C ALA A 97 -10.35 -8.49 4.41
N GLU A 98 -10.89 -7.43 3.78
CA GLU A 98 -11.57 -7.50 2.48
C GLU A 98 -10.65 -7.99 1.35
N SER A 99 -9.37 -7.59 1.38
CA SER A 99 -8.38 -8.05 0.40
C SER A 99 -8.04 -9.52 0.62
N ILE A 100 -7.86 -9.94 1.88
CA ILE A 100 -7.54 -11.33 2.26
C ILE A 100 -8.69 -12.28 1.90
N GLU A 101 -9.94 -11.87 2.10
CA GLU A 101 -11.12 -12.68 1.73
C GLU A 101 -11.10 -13.08 0.25
N LYS A 102 -10.55 -12.21 -0.61
CA LYS A 102 -10.45 -12.41 -2.06
C LYS A 102 -9.13 -13.08 -2.48
N LEU A 103 -8.16 -13.14 -1.57
CA LEU A 103 -6.82 -13.63 -1.87
C LEU A 103 -6.84 -15.14 -2.13
N THR A 104 -6.20 -15.56 -3.22
CA THR A 104 -6.12 -16.98 -3.62
C THR A 104 -4.98 -17.74 -2.98
N LEU A 105 -4.15 -17.09 -2.14
CA LEU A 105 -3.07 -17.71 -1.37
C LEU A 105 -3.61 -18.29 -0.05
N ASN A 106 -2.97 -19.35 0.43
CA ASN A 106 -3.34 -20.04 1.66
C ASN A 106 -2.55 -19.50 2.85
N ALA A 107 -3.26 -18.89 3.82
CA ALA A 107 -2.62 -18.47 5.06
C ALA A 107 -2.06 -19.67 5.84
N GLY A 108 -0.90 -19.47 6.46
CA GLY A 108 -0.16 -20.51 7.19
C GLY A 108 0.72 -21.41 6.33
N GLU A 109 0.53 -21.39 5.01
CA GLU A 109 1.35 -22.12 4.03
C GLU A 109 2.13 -21.15 3.12
N GLU A 110 1.47 -20.10 2.63
CA GLU A 110 2.03 -19.16 1.66
C GLU A 110 2.24 -17.75 2.24
N TYR A 111 1.55 -17.41 3.33
CA TYR A 111 1.72 -16.14 4.06
C TYR A 111 1.14 -16.22 5.46
N GLN A 112 1.49 -15.24 6.29
CA GLN A 112 0.88 -15.00 7.61
C GLN A 112 0.70 -13.50 7.84
N ILE A 113 -0.02 -13.15 8.91
CA ILE A 113 -0.30 -11.76 9.26
C ILE A 113 0.04 -11.52 10.73
N ILE A 114 0.75 -10.43 10.99
CA ILE A 114 1.04 -9.95 12.34
C ILE A 114 0.50 -8.53 12.46
N THR A 115 -0.39 -8.33 13.42
CA THR A 115 -0.93 -7.02 13.79
C THR A 115 -0.46 -6.68 15.19
N ILE A 116 0.32 -5.62 15.33
CA ILE A 116 0.85 -5.12 16.60
C ILE A 116 0.04 -3.90 17.02
N ASP A 117 -0.40 -3.91 18.28
CA ASP A 117 -1.00 -2.75 18.92
C ASP A 117 0.06 -1.69 19.21
N ILE A 118 -0.19 -0.45 18.81
CA ILE A 118 0.72 0.67 19.13
C ILE A 118 0.43 1.33 20.49
N ASN A 119 -0.67 0.94 21.15
CA ASN A 119 -1.00 1.40 22.49
C ASN A 119 -0.51 0.37 23.54
N PRO A 120 0.52 0.67 24.35
CA PRO A 120 1.05 -0.24 25.35
C PRO A 120 0.09 -0.52 26.51
N ASN A 121 -1.01 0.24 26.61
CA ASN A 121 -1.97 0.12 27.70
C ASN A 121 -3.17 -0.79 27.34
N GLU A 122 -3.28 -1.26 26.10
CA GLU A 122 -4.36 -2.15 25.71
C GLU A 122 -4.12 -3.59 26.18
N SER A 123 -5.21 -4.26 26.53
CA SER A 123 -5.12 -5.62 27.08
C SER A 123 -5.11 -6.69 26.00
N THR A 124 -4.45 -7.81 26.28
CA THR A 124 -4.48 -9.01 25.44
C THR A 124 -5.90 -9.54 25.19
N ALA A 125 -6.78 -9.40 26.20
CA ALA A 125 -8.19 -9.77 26.08
C ALA A 125 -8.89 -8.97 24.98
N PHE A 126 -8.59 -7.67 24.87
CA PHE A 126 -9.13 -6.80 23.83
C PHE A 126 -8.57 -7.16 22.44
N ALA A 127 -7.27 -7.39 22.34
CA ALA A 127 -6.63 -7.89 21.13
C ALA A 127 -7.28 -9.20 20.63
N ASN A 128 -7.54 -10.15 21.54
CA ASN A 128 -8.22 -11.41 21.23
C ASN A 128 -9.66 -11.18 20.74
N GLN A 129 -10.39 -10.30 21.41
CA GLN A 129 -11.76 -9.96 20.98
C GLN A 129 -11.77 -9.32 19.59
N LYS A 130 -10.83 -8.40 19.33
CA LYS A 130 -10.67 -7.78 18.02
C LYS A 130 -10.39 -8.82 16.93
N LYS A 131 -9.43 -9.73 17.18
CA LYS A 131 -9.13 -10.87 16.28
C LYS A 131 -10.39 -11.68 15.98
N LYS A 132 -11.14 -12.09 17.01
CA LYS A 132 -12.38 -12.88 16.84
C LYS A 132 -13.41 -12.16 15.98
N ASN A 133 -13.55 -10.84 16.15
CA ASN A 133 -14.48 -10.03 15.37
C ASN A 133 -14.11 -10.01 13.88
N TYR A 134 -12.81 -9.85 13.54
CA TYR A 134 -12.34 -9.90 12.16
C TYR A 134 -12.52 -11.29 11.53
N ILE A 135 -12.12 -12.34 12.23
CA ILE A 135 -12.27 -13.73 11.74
C ILE A 135 -13.74 -14.07 11.46
N ALA A 136 -14.64 -13.63 12.33
CA ALA A 136 -16.08 -13.90 12.17
C ALA A 136 -16.73 -12.99 11.12
N GLY A 137 -16.41 -11.69 11.15
CA GLY A 137 -17.04 -10.68 10.30
C GLY A 137 -16.73 -10.84 8.80
N TYR A 138 -15.53 -11.30 8.47
CA TYR A 138 -15.06 -11.50 7.09
C TYR A 138 -14.96 -12.98 6.70
N ASN A 139 -15.57 -13.89 7.48
CA ASN A 139 -15.54 -15.35 7.23
C ASN A 139 -14.12 -15.95 7.06
N LEU A 140 -13.14 -15.39 7.76
CA LEU A 140 -11.71 -15.72 7.62
C LEU A 140 -11.30 -16.91 8.51
N LYS A 141 -12.10 -17.98 8.57
CA LYS A 141 -11.85 -19.14 9.45
C LYS A 141 -10.56 -19.88 9.14
N ASN A 142 -10.14 -19.87 7.88
CA ASN A 142 -8.91 -20.51 7.38
C ASN A 142 -7.63 -19.83 7.88
N ILE A 143 -7.68 -18.55 8.26
CA ILE A 143 -6.50 -17.79 8.71
C ILE A 143 -6.47 -17.58 10.23
N LYS A 144 -7.35 -18.20 10.98
CA LYS A 144 -7.50 -17.99 12.43
C LYS A 144 -6.20 -18.18 13.20
N ASN A 145 -5.37 -19.13 12.81
CA ASN A 145 -4.10 -19.44 13.47
C ASN A 145 -2.92 -18.65 12.89
N ASP A 146 -3.11 -17.98 11.77
CA ASP A 146 -2.07 -17.35 10.98
C ASP A 146 -2.23 -15.81 10.89
N TRP A 147 -3.19 -15.29 11.63
CA TRP A 147 -3.33 -13.86 11.90
C TRP A 147 -3.11 -13.63 13.40
N HIS A 148 -1.94 -13.12 13.75
CA HIS A 148 -1.52 -12.84 15.11
C HIS A 148 -1.85 -11.42 15.51
N PHE A 149 -2.50 -11.23 16.65
CA PHE A 149 -2.78 -9.93 17.25
C PHE A 149 -1.94 -9.84 18.52
N LEU A 150 -1.00 -8.90 18.52
CA LEU A 150 0.03 -8.77 19.55
C LEU A 150 -0.13 -7.46 20.32
N THR A 151 0.08 -7.53 21.64
CA THR A 151 0.25 -6.38 22.53
C THR A 151 1.65 -6.41 23.12
N GLY A 152 2.19 -5.24 23.49
CA GLY A 152 3.55 -5.16 24.01
C GLY A 152 3.78 -3.90 24.83
N ASP A 153 4.95 -3.80 25.45
CA ASP A 153 5.38 -2.58 26.09
C ASP A 153 5.82 -1.50 25.06
N GLN A 154 5.92 -0.26 25.53
CA GLN A 154 6.27 0.88 24.69
C GLN A 154 7.62 0.72 23.98
N GLU A 155 8.60 0.07 24.63
CA GLU A 155 9.95 -0.13 24.07
C GLU A 155 9.91 -1.12 22.90
N SER A 156 9.25 -2.27 23.10
CA SER A 156 9.05 -3.30 22.09
C SER A 156 8.29 -2.76 20.87
N ILE A 157 7.19 -2.05 21.11
CA ILE A 157 6.38 -1.43 20.04
C ILE A 157 7.23 -0.43 19.26
N LYS A 158 7.91 0.49 19.97
CA LYS A 158 8.75 1.50 19.34
C LYS A 158 9.90 0.89 18.54
N LYS A 159 10.56 -0.14 19.05
CA LYS A 159 11.67 -0.84 18.38
C LYS A 159 11.23 -1.39 17.02
N VAL A 160 10.05 -1.96 16.92
CA VAL A 160 9.50 -2.45 15.64
C VAL A 160 9.06 -1.29 14.75
N ALA A 161 8.35 -0.30 15.30
CA ALA A 161 7.90 0.87 14.53
C ALA A 161 9.10 1.62 13.90
N ASP A 162 10.14 1.89 14.67
CA ASP A 162 11.37 2.56 14.19
C ASP A 162 12.05 1.73 13.08
N SER A 163 12.09 0.40 13.20
CA SER A 163 12.73 -0.47 12.21
C SER A 163 12.05 -0.46 10.85
N ILE A 164 10.74 -0.21 10.82
CA ILE A 164 9.97 -0.06 9.57
C ILE A 164 9.70 1.41 9.21
N GLY A 165 10.33 2.34 9.91
CA GLY A 165 10.15 3.78 9.68
C GLY A 165 8.72 4.31 9.90
N PHE A 166 7.94 3.64 10.77
CA PHE A 166 6.55 3.97 11.04
C PHE A 166 6.49 5.03 12.15
N ILE A 167 6.25 6.29 11.78
CA ILE A 167 6.23 7.44 12.70
C ILE A 167 4.81 7.65 13.21
N TYR A 168 4.62 7.51 14.50
CA TYR A 168 3.36 7.72 15.19
C TYR A 168 3.55 8.49 16.51
N TYR A 169 2.50 9.10 17.02
CA TYR A 169 2.53 9.77 18.32
C TYR A 169 1.15 9.73 19.00
N TYR A 170 1.17 9.94 20.33
CA TYR A 170 -0.04 10.08 21.11
C TYR A 170 -0.47 11.56 21.16
N ASP A 171 -1.67 11.84 20.66
CA ASP A 171 -2.30 13.15 20.73
C ASP A 171 -3.08 13.28 22.04
N LYS A 172 -2.56 14.11 22.97
CA LYS A 172 -3.15 14.30 24.30
C LYS A 172 -4.49 15.04 24.28
N ASP A 173 -4.71 15.88 23.25
CA ASP A 173 -5.93 16.68 23.15
C ASP A 173 -7.11 15.81 22.64
N ARG A 174 -6.80 14.79 21.85
CA ARG A 174 -7.78 13.83 21.30
C ARG A 174 -7.86 12.53 22.09
N ASP A 175 -6.92 12.29 22.98
CA ASP A 175 -6.75 11.00 23.70
C ASP A 175 -6.62 9.80 22.74
N GLU A 176 -5.87 10.00 21.62
CA GLU A 176 -5.75 9.02 20.54
C GLU A 176 -4.32 8.90 20.03
N TYR A 177 -3.96 7.71 19.50
CA TYR A 177 -2.73 7.53 18.75
C TYR A 177 -2.92 7.93 17.30
N MET A 178 -2.12 8.89 16.84
CA MET A 178 -2.05 9.31 15.45
C MET A 178 -0.98 8.51 14.72
N HIS A 179 -1.35 7.85 13.61
CA HIS A 179 -0.44 6.99 12.86
C HIS A 179 -0.75 6.98 11.36
N PRO A 180 0.21 6.63 10.49
CA PRO A 180 -0.03 6.51 9.06
C PRO A 180 -0.90 5.29 8.72
N ALA A 181 -1.65 5.38 7.61
CA ALA A 181 -2.37 4.25 7.04
C ALA A 181 -1.42 3.50 6.09
N ALA A 182 -0.75 2.49 6.61
CA ALA A 182 0.18 1.66 5.83
C ALA A 182 0.29 0.26 6.43
N ILE A 183 0.60 -0.71 5.55
CA ILE A 183 1.02 -2.06 5.93
C ILE A 183 2.37 -2.36 5.30
N SER A 184 3.18 -3.19 5.95
CA SER A 184 4.47 -3.64 5.44
C SER A 184 4.41 -5.12 5.07
N VAL A 185 5.02 -5.50 3.96
CA VAL A 185 5.18 -6.90 3.56
C VAL A 185 6.64 -7.29 3.76
N LEU A 186 6.85 -8.35 4.52
CA LEU A 186 8.16 -8.84 4.95
C LEU A 186 8.48 -10.16 4.30
N SER A 187 9.76 -10.39 3.99
CA SER A 187 10.25 -11.70 3.57
C SER A 187 10.15 -12.73 4.71
N PRO A 188 10.36 -14.03 4.42
CA PRO A 188 10.43 -15.08 5.44
C PRO A 188 11.46 -14.83 6.54
N GLU A 189 12.53 -14.07 6.26
CA GLU A 189 13.58 -13.72 7.23
C GLU A 189 13.30 -12.42 7.97
N GLY A 190 12.14 -11.79 7.77
CA GLY A 190 11.79 -10.51 8.39
C GLY A 190 12.37 -9.28 7.69
N LYS A 191 12.80 -9.40 6.44
CA LYS A 191 13.30 -8.29 5.63
C LYS A 191 12.16 -7.51 5.01
N ILE A 192 12.20 -6.18 5.06
CA ILE A 192 11.17 -5.30 4.53
C ILE A 192 11.23 -5.33 3.01
N SER A 193 10.22 -5.92 2.38
CA SER A 193 10.11 -6.09 0.94
C SER A 193 9.31 -4.96 0.29
N ARG A 194 8.17 -4.57 0.89
CA ARG A 194 7.26 -3.58 0.31
C ARG A 194 6.41 -2.89 1.36
N TYR A 195 5.99 -1.67 1.06
CA TYR A 195 4.94 -0.95 1.78
C TYR A 195 3.71 -0.81 0.89
N LEU A 196 2.53 -0.94 1.47
CA LEU A 196 1.25 -0.66 0.83
C LEU A 196 0.52 0.40 1.66
N TYR A 197 0.10 1.49 1.03
CA TYR A 197 -0.47 2.66 1.69
C TYR A 197 -1.98 2.76 1.51
N GLY A 198 -2.62 3.42 2.47
CA GLY A 198 -4.05 3.70 2.47
C GLY A 198 -4.88 2.68 3.23
N VAL A 199 -6.18 2.73 3.02
CA VAL A 199 -7.19 1.93 3.73
C VAL A 199 -7.89 0.90 2.84
N GLN A 200 -7.47 0.79 1.58
CA GLN A 200 -7.98 -0.20 0.62
C GLN A 200 -6.81 -0.83 -0.10
N PHE A 201 -6.73 -2.14 -0.06
CA PHE A 201 -5.65 -2.91 -0.69
C PHE A 201 -6.23 -3.75 -1.83
N LEU A 202 -5.73 -3.58 -3.05
CA LEU A 202 -6.16 -4.44 -4.15
C LEU A 202 -5.58 -5.84 -3.97
N GLU A 203 -6.42 -6.86 -4.13
CA GLU A 203 -6.01 -8.26 -4.00
C GLU A 203 -4.78 -8.59 -4.84
N LYS A 204 -4.74 -8.12 -6.09
CA LYS A 204 -3.62 -8.36 -7.00
C LYS A 204 -2.30 -7.75 -6.52
N ASP A 205 -2.35 -6.54 -5.91
CA ASP A 205 -1.15 -5.85 -5.44
C ASP A 205 -0.62 -6.51 -4.16
N LEU A 206 -1.54 -6.93 -3.28
CA LEU A 206 -1.19 -7.70 -2.07
C LEU A 206 -0.60 -9.06 -2.44
N LYS A 207 -1.22 -9.79 -3.38
CA LYS A 207 -0.73 -11.07 -3.88
C LYS A 207 0.67 -10.95 -4.46
N LEU A 208 0.89 -9.98 -5.35
CA LEU A 208 2.20 -9.75 -5.97
C LEU A 208 3.26 -9.42 -4.91
N SER A 209 2.92 -8.56 -3.95
CA SER A 209 3.83 -8.20 -2.85
C SER A 209 4.25 -9.40 -2.00
N LEU A 210 3.31 -10.32 -1.72
CA LEU A 210 3.59 -11.56 -0.99
C LEU A 210 4.47 -12.52 -1.78
N LEU A 211 4.20 -12.70 -3.08
CA LEU A 211 5.02 -13.55 -3.95
C LEU A 211 6.45 -13.02 -4.07
N GLU A 212 6.63 -11.72 -4.29
CA GLU A 212 7.95 -11.06 -4.32
C GLU A 212 8.70 -11.22 -2.99
N ALA A 213 8.01 -11.00 -1.87
CA ALA A 213 8.60 -11.15 -0.54
C ALA A 213 8.98 -12.60 -0.25
N GLY A 214 8.16 -13.58 -0.66
CA GLY A 214 8.43 -15.01 -0.52
C GLY A 214 9.67 -15.48 -1.28
N GLU A 215 10.01 -14.80 -2.39
CA GLU A 215 11.22 -15.04 -3.16
C GLU A 215 12.43 -14.23 -2.66
N GLY A 216 12.28 -13.49 -1.55
CA GLY A 216 13.32 -12.61 -0.99
C GLY A 216 13.64 -11.39 -1.86
N LYS A 217 12.81 -11.09 -2.85
CA LYS A 217 13.00 -9.97 -3.77
C LYS A 217 12.66 -8.65 -3.08
N ILE A 218 13.59 -7.72 -3.20
CA ILE A 218 13.38 -6.32 -2.85
C ILE A 218 13.51 -5.54 -4.14
N GLY A 219 12.38 -5.07 -4.70
CA GLY A 219 12.34 -4.24 -5.89
C GLY A 219 13.49 -4.51 -6.87
N SER A 220 13.41 -5.51 -7.74
CA SER A 220 14.49 -5.81 -8.69
C SER A 220 14.67 -4.62 -9.66
N THR A 221 15.87 -4.49 -10.25
CA THR A 221 16.16 -3.43 -11.25
C THR A 221 15.23 -3.55 -12.48
N LEU A 222 14.78 -4.77 -12.81
CA LEU A 222 13.79 -5.01 -13.84
C LEU A 222 12.40 -4.49 -13.45
N ASP A 223 12.00 -4.64 -12.19
CA ASP A 223 10.77 -4.06 -11.66
C ASP A 223 10.82 -2.54 -11.69
N LYS A 224 11.98 -1.92 -11.41
CA LYS A 224 12.19 -0.47 -11.59
C LYS A 224 12.01 0.00 -13.02
N ILE A 225 12.39 -0.80 -14.02
CA ILE A 225 12.20 -0.47 -15.44
C ILE A 225 10.73 -0.64 -15.83
N ILE A 226 10.08 -1.71 -15.42
CA ILE A 226 8.63 -1.92 -15.64
C ILE A 226 7.83 -0.90 -14.83
N LEU A 227 8.21 -0.65 -13.57
CA LEU A 227 7.56 0.35 -12.70
C LEU A 227 7.85 1.79 -13.14
N SER A 228 8.91 2.07 -13.91
CA SER A 228 9.08 3.40 -14.52
C SER A 228 7.97 3.73 -15.53
N CYS A 229 7.32 2.71 -16.09
CA CYS A 229 6.10 2.85 -16.91
C CYS A 229 4.82 2.92 -16.07
N TYR A 230 4.88 2.48 -14.80
CA TYR A 230 3.77 2.50 -13.86
C TYR A 230 4.18 3.35 -12.65
N THR A 231 3.47 4.42 -12.39
CA THR A 231 3.66 5.20 -11.17
C THR A 231 2.75 4.63 -10.11
N TYR A 232 3.35 4.19 -8.98
CA TYR A 232 2.56 3.88 -7.79
C TYR A 232 1.86 5.15 -7.31
N ASN A 233 0.54 5.08 -7.21
CA ASN A 233 -0.25 6.16 -6.65
C ASN A 233 -0.57 5.81 -5.18
N PRO A 234 0.11 6.42 -4.21
CA PRO A 234 -0.08 6.11 -2.80
C PRO A 234 -1.50 6.38 -2.31
N TYR A 235 -2.22 7.33 -2.95
CA TYR A 235 -3.59 7.67 -2.59
C TYR A 235 -4.64 6.67 -3.10
N LYS A 236 -4.31 5.92 -4.17
CA LYS A 236 -5.20 4.92 -4.75
C LYS A 236 -4.74 3.49 -4.49
N ASN A 237 -3.57 3.33 -3.86
CA ASN A 237 -2.96 2.02 -3.58
C ASN A 237 -2.87 1.12 -4.84
N THR A 238 -2.60 1.73 -5.99
CA THR A 238 -2.60 1.06 -7.30
C THR A 238 -1.43 1.50 -8.15
N TYR A 239 -0.93 0.59 -8.96
CA TYR A 239 -0.03 0.90 -10.06
C TYR A 239 -0.83 1.43 -11.25
N THR A 240 -0.65 2.71 -11.60
CA THR A 240 -1.27 3.31 -12.78
C THR A 240 -0.24 3.49 -13.89
N LEU A 241 -0.63 3.18 -15.12
CA LEU A 241 0.17 3.49 -16.31
C LEU A 241 0.38 5.00 -16.39
N PHE A 242 1.64 5.42 -16.30
CA PHE A 242 1.97 6.84 -16.44
C PHE A 242 2.04 7.18 -17.94
N ALA A 243 0.93 7.66 -18.49
CA ALA A 243 0.75 7.96 -19.92
C ALA A 243 1.92 8.76 -20.52
N THR A 244 2.50 9.69 -19.77
CA THR A 244 3.64 10.52 -20.20
C THR A 244 4.91 9.68 -20.46
N ASN A 245 5.18 8.65 -19.66
CA ASN A 245 6.35 7.79 -19.88
C ASN A 245 6.14 6.88 -21.08
N VAL A 246 4.94 6.32 -21.25
CA VAL A 246 4.58 5.53 -22.43
C VAL A 246 4.69 6.38 -23.69
N MET A 247 4.22 7.64 -23.67
CA MET A 247 4.34 8.57 -24.80
C MET A 247 5.80 8.93 -25.09
N ARG A 248 6.65 9.12 -24.06
CA ARG A 248 8.09 9.37 -24.27
C ARG A 248 8.79 8.19 -24.92
N PHE A 249 8.57 6.96 -24.43
CA PHE A 249 9.15 5.76 -25.04
C PHE A 249 8.65 5.54 -26.45
N GLY A 250 7.34 5.70 -26.69
CA GLY A 250 6.76 5.64 -28.04
C GLY A 250 7.35 6.69 -28.98
N GLY A 251 7.52 7.93 -28.51
CA GLY A 251 8.12 9.03 -29.27
C GLY A 251 9.58 8.75 -29.65
N ILE A 252 10.40 8.27 -28.71
CA ILE A 252 11.81 7.90 -28.97
C ILE A 252 11.87 6.78 -30.01
N LEU A 253 11.05 5.74 -29.88
CA LEU A 253 11.00 4.61 -30.81
C LEU A 253 10.63 5.06 -32.23
N THR A 254 9.66 5.99 -32.35
CA THR A 254 9.24 6.59 -33.61
C THR A 254 10.36 7.39 -34.26
N ILE A 255 11.10 8.20 -33.48
CA ILE A 255 12.25 8.99 -33.99
C ILE A 255 13.35 8.06 -34.50
N ILE A 256 13.68 6.99 -33.77
CA ILE A 256 14.68 6.00 -34.18
C ILE A 256 14.26 5.34 -35.49
N PHE A 257 13.01 4.88 -35.57
CA PHE A 257 12.47 4.22 -36.76
C PHE A 257 12.50 5.14 -38.01
N LEU A 258 12.04 6.39 -37.85
CA LEU A 258 12.09 7.39 -38.92
C LEU A 258 13.53 7.73 -39.33
N GLY A 259 14.46 7.84 -38.36
CA GLY A 259 15.87 8.06 -38.62
C GLY A 259 16.50 6.94 -39.46
N ILE A 260 16.23 5.68 -39.10
CA ILE A 260 16.68 4.52 -39.89
C ILE A 260 16.08 4.50 -41.29
N ALA A 261 14.79 4.81 -41.42
CA ALA A 261 14.11 4.85 -42.69
C ALA A 261 14.69 5.95 -43.63
N ILE A 262 14.96 7.15 -43.09
CA ILE A 262 15.55 8.26 -43.86
C ILE A 262 16.97 7.91 -44.31
N VAL A 263 17.80 7.36 -43.39
CA VAL A 263 19.17 6.94 -43.74
C VAL A 263 19.17 5.82 -44.78
N GLY A 264 18.23 4.86 -44.65
CA GLY A 264 18.02 3.80 -45.63
C GLY A 264 17.65 4.35 -47.01
N TYR A 265 16.72 5.32 -47.03
CA TYR A 265 16.29 5.99 -48.26
C TYR A 265 17.45 6.75 -48.95
N TRP A 266 18.22 7.53 -48.17
CA TRP A 266 19.37 8.26 -48.69
C TRP A 266 20.47 7.33 -49.22
N LYS A 267 20.77 6.22 -48.53
CA LYS A 267 21.70 5.23 -49.06
C LYS A 267 21.26 4.60 -50.37
N ASN A 268 19.96 4.34 -50.50
CA ASN A 268 19.42 3.76 -51.72
C ASN A 268 19.45 4.75 -52.88
N ASP A 269 19.16 6.03 -52.63
CA ASP A 269 19.18 7.10 -53.62
C ASP A 269 20.62 7.39 -54.13
N HIS A 270 21.60 7.40 -53.20
CA HIS A 270 23.02 7.54 -53.56
C HIS A 270 23.55 6.38 -54.42
N ASN A 271 22.99 5.18 -54.32
CA ASN A 271 23.38 4.04 -55.14
C ASN A 271 22.80 4.11 -56.56
N LEU A 272 21.69 4.83 -56.77
CA LEU A 272 21.06 5.05 -58.08
C LEU A 272 21.81 6.09 -58.94
N PHE A 273 22.59 7.00 -58.32
CA PHE A 273 23.40 8.01 -59.06
C PHE A 273 24.85 7.59 -59.34
N ARG A 274 25.28 6.39 -58.92
CA ARG A 274 26.61 5.83 -59.13
C ARG A 274 26.66 4.65 -60.12
N GLY A 275 25.56 4.27 -60.74
CA GLY A 275 25.44 3.32 -61.85
C GLY A 275 25.17 4.09 -63.18
#